data_bc5d3ea59cc4622421b45a791c171408
#
_entry.id   bc5d3ea59cc4622421b45a791c171408
#
_cell.length_a   1.000
_cell.length_b   1.000
_cell.length_c   1.000
_cell.angle_alpha   90.00
_cell.angle_beta   90.00
_cell.angle_gamma   90.00
#
_symmetry.space_group_name_H-M   'P 1'
#
loop_
_entity.id
_entity.type
_entity.pdbx_description
1 polymer ?
#
loop_
_entity_poly.entity_id
_entity_poly.type
_entity_poly.pdbx_seq_one_letter_code
_entity_poly.pdbx_strand_id
1 'polypeptide(L)'
;SWKTAGIGDIIVASVKEAMPGGTAKKGEVVKAVIVRTKKPIRRADGSYVRFDDNAAVIIREDKTPRGTRIFGPVARELRDGEYMKILSLAPEVL
;
A
#
# COMPACT_ATOMS: atom_id res chain seq x y z
N SER A 1 -2.31 13.60 -3.95
CA SER A 1 -0.96 13.60 -4.51
C SER A 1 -0.05 12.75 -3.64
N TRP A 2 0.91 12.09 -4.27
CA TRP A 2 1.90 11.28 -3.56
C TRP A 2 2.70 12.08 -2.53
N LYS A 3 2.94 13.35 -2.80
CA LYS A 3 3.75 14.20 -1.92
C LYS A 3 3.12 14.42 -0.56
N THR A 4 1.81 14.36 -0.48
CA THR A 4 1.08 14.62 0.76
C THR A 4 0.43 13.39 1.36
N ALA A 5 0.40 12.29 0.61
CA ALA A 5 -0.22 11.05 1.07
C ALA A 5 0.75 10.24 1.91
N GLY A 6 0.26 9.62 2.95
CA GLY A 6 1.02 8.78 3.86
C GLY A 6 0.48 7.36 3.96
N ILE A 7 1.10 6.58 4.84
CA ILE A 7 0.70 5.18 5.06
C ILE A 7 -0.78 5.12 5.42
N GLY A 8 -1.51 4.23 4.76
CA GLY A 8 -2.93 4.02 5.01
C GLY A 8 -3.84 4.94 4.23
N ASP A 9 -3.29 5.95 3.56
CA ASP A 9 -4.10 6.83 2.72
C ASP A 9 -4.51 6.12 1.45
N ILE A 10 -5.75 6.36 1.02
CA ILE A 10 -6.29 5.80 -0.22
C ILE A 10 -6.09 6.81 -1.33
N ILE A 11 -5.53 6.36 -2.43
CA ILE A 11 -5.36 7.16 -3.64
C ILE A 11 -6.18 6.55 -4.76
N VAL A 12 -6.57 7.41 -5.71
CA VAL A 12 -7.23 6.97 -6.94
C VAL A 12 -6.20 7.09 -8.06
N ALA A 13 -6.01 6.02 -8.79
CA ALA A 13 -4.98 5.97 -9.83
C ALA A 13 -5.49 5.26 -11.07
N SER A 14 -4.93 5.61 -12.21
CA SER A 14 -5.18 4.87 -13.44
C SER A 14 -4.02 3.92 -13.71
N VAL A 15 -4.35 2.72 -14.19
CA VAL A 15 -3.36 1.69 -14.48
C VAL A 15 -2.70 2.02 -15.81
N LYS A 16 -1.40 2.31 -15.79
CA LYS A 16 -0.63 2.64 -16.99
C LYS A 16 -0.22 1.39 -17.77
N GLU A 17 0.23 0.38 -17.04
CA GLU A 17 0.64 -0.89 -17.62
C GLU A 17 0.10 -2.02 -16.75
N ALA A 18 -0.50 -3.01 -17.39
CA ALA A 18 -0.99 -4.20 -16.71
C ALA A 18 -0.01 -5.34 -16.92
N MET A 19 0.31 -6.06 -15.85
CA MET A 19 1.16 -7.24 -15.95
C MET A 19 0.32 -8.41 -16.48
N PRO A 20 0.91 -9.26 -17.33
CA PRO A 20 0.21 -10.47 -17.78
C PRO A 20 -0.24 -11.30 -16.58
N GLY A 21 -1.50 -11.68 -16.56
CA GLY A 21 -2.07 -12.43 -15.43
C GLY A 21 -2.45 -11.59 -14.23
N GLY A 22 -2.22 -10.27 -14.27
CA GLY A 22 -2.63 -9.38 -13.19
C GLY A 22 -4.14 -9.14 -13.17
N THR A 23 -4.64 -8.67 -12.03
CA THR A 23 -6.08 -8.44 -11.83
C THR A 23 -6.54 -7.09 -12.40
N ALA A 24 -5.63 -6.16 -12.62
CA ALA A 24 -5.95 -4.83 -13.13
C ALA A 24 -5.66 -4.73 -14.62
N LYS A 25 -6.50 -3.99 -15.34
CA LYS A 25 -6.37 -3.78 -16.79
C LYS A 25 -5.82 -2.39 -17.06
N LYS A 26 -5.06 -2.26 -18.14
CA LYS A 26 -4.56 -0.97 -18.60
C LYS A 26 -5.72 0.02 -18.79
N GLY A 27 -5.56 1.22 -18.25
CA GLY A 27 -6.57 2.28 -18.33
C GLY A 27 -7.65 2.20 -17.26
N GLU A 28 -7.68 1.14 -16.49
CA GLU A 28 -8.64 1.01 -15.39
C GLU A 28 -8.34 2.03 -14.29
N VAL A 29 -9.39 2.63 -13.71
CA VAL A 29 -9.27 3.52 -12.55
C VAL A 29 -9.48 2.66 -11.31
N VAL A 30 -8.51 2.69 -10.41
CA VAL A 30 -8.51 1.84 -9.22
C VAL A 30 -8.27 2.66 -7.97
N LYS A 31 -8.70 2.12 -6.82
CA LYS A 31 -8.31 2.64 -5.52
C LYS A 31 -7.13 1.83 -5.01
N ALA A 32 -6.17 2.50 -4.40
CA ALA A 32 -5.00 1.85 -3.83
C ALA A 32 -4.68 2.48 -2.49
N VAL A 33 -4.14 1.68 -1.57
CA VAL A 33 -3.70 2.15 -0.26
C VAL A 33 -2.18 2.18 -0.22
N ILE A 34 -1.62 3.25 0.34
CA ILE A 34 -0.17 3.39 0.47
C ILE A 34 0.31 2.48 1.59
N VAL A 35 1.24 1.58 1.29
CA VAL A 35 1.73 0.57 2.23
C VAL A 35 3.15 0.84 2.72
N ARG A 36 3.94 1.61 1.97
CA ARG A 36 5.27 2.06 2.41
C ARG A 36 5.66 3.34 1.69
N THR A 37 6.49 4.15 2.32
CA THR A 37 6.94 5.42 1.75
C THR A 37 8.42 5.64 2.03
N LYS A 38 9.05 6.41 1.15
CA LYS A 38 10.42 6.91 1.38
C LYS A 38 10.45 7.98 2.46
N LYS A 39 9.33 8.65 2.69
CA LYS A 39 9.22 9.67 3.73
C LYS A 39 9.28 8.99 5.10
N PRO A 40 10.12 9.49 6.04
CA PRO A 40 10.22 8.91 7.36
C PRO A 40 8.89 8.95 8.13
N ILE A 41 8.60 7.88 8.83
CA ILE A 41 7.46 7.76 9.74
C ILE A 41 8.01 7.82 11.15
N ARG A 42 7.59 8.81 11.93
CA ARG A 42 7.96 8.89 13.33
C ARG A 42 7.03 8.03 14.17
N ARG A 43 7.61 7.25 15.07
CA ARG A 43 6.83 6.39 15.98
C ARG A 43 6.82 6.94 17.38
N ALA A 44 5.90 6.44 18.21
CA ALA A 44 5.68 6.93 19.57
C ALA A 44 6.91 6.81 20.47
N ASP A 45 7.77 5.83 20.20
CA ASP A 45 9.00 5.63 20.98
C ASP A 45 10.16 6.54 20.54
N GLY A 46 9.91 7.43 19.59
CA GLY A 46 10.92 8.33 19.05
C GLY A 46 11.73 7.77 17.90
N SER A 47 11.53 6.52 17.53
CA SER A 47 12.20 5.93 16.38
C SER A 47 11.54 6.35 15.07
N TYR A 48 12.26 6.14 13.96
CA TYR A 48 11.78 6.44 12.61
C TYR A 48 11.90 5.20 11.76
N VAL A 49 10.93 5.05 10.85
CA VAL A 49 10.98 4.02 9.82
C VAL A 49 10.91 4.69 8.47
N ARG A 50 11.78 4.29 7.57
CA ARG A 50 11.82 4.78 6.20
C ARG A 50 12.09 3.62 5.27
N PHE A 51 11.34 3.58 4.18
CA PHE A 51 11.48 2.54 3.17
C PHE A 51 12.31 3.07 1.98
N ASP A 52 12.83 2.16 1.18
CA ASP A 52 13.65 2.53 0.02
C ASP A 52 12.82 3.04 -1.14
N ASP A 53 11.53 2.75 -1.14
CA ASP A 53 10.61 3.17 -2.20
C ASP A 53 9.23 3.49 -1.66
N ASN A 54 8.40 4.02 -2.55
CA ASN A 54 6.98 4.22 -2.28
C ASN A 54 6.20 3.09 -2.96
N ALA A 55 5.21 2.53 -2.28
CA ALA A 55 4.38 1.50 -2.87
C ALA A 55 2.95 1.59 -2.38
N ALA A 56 2.03 1.17 -3.23
CA ALA A 56 0.61 1.10 -2.93
C ALA A 56 0.07 -0.24 -3.40
N VAL A 57 -1.00 -0.68 -2.75
CA VAL A 57 -1.67 -1.94 -3.07
C VAL A 57 -3.08 -1.62 -3.55
N ILE A 58 -3.44 -2.15 -4.72
CA ILE A 58 -4.79 -1.98 -5.26
C ILE A 58 -5.78 -2.73 -4.37
N ILE A 59 -6.84 -2.04 -3.96
CA ILE A 59 -7.81 -2.58 -3.02
C ILE A 59 -9.22 -2.58 -3.60
N ARG A 60 -10.07 -3.42 -3.01
CA ARG A 60 -11.51 -3.44 -3.24
C ARG A 60 -12.19 -2.47 -2.27
N GLU A 61 -13.51 -2.29 -2.45
CA GLU A 61 -14.28 -1.40 -1.59
C GLU A 61 -14.27 -1.84 -0.11
N ASP A 62 -14.08 -3.12 0.15
CA ASP A 62 -14.03 -3.67 1.51
C ASP A 62 -12.62 -3.63 2.12
N LYS A 63 -11.69 -2.89 1.51
CA LYS A 63 -10.30 -2.74 1.97
C LYS A 63 -9.45 -4.00 1.85
N THR A 64 -9.91 -5.01 1.11
CA THR A 64 -9.08 -6.17 0.83
C THR A 64 -8.28 -5.96 -0.45
N PRO A 65 -7.06 -6.51 -0.55
CA PRO A 65 -6.27 -6.37 -1.78
C PRO A 65 -6.92 -7.15 -2.92
N ARG A 66 -6.85 -6.60 -4.13
CA ARG A 66 -7.38 -7.27 -5.32
C ARG A 66 -6.53 -8.48 -5.70
N GLY A 67 -5.23 -8.42 -5.45
CA GLY A 67 -4.34 -9.54 -5.72
C GLY A 67 -4.21 -10.45 -4.51
N THR A 68 -3.52 -11.57 -4.70
CA THR A 68 -3.28 -12.55 -3.65
C THR A 68 -1.90 -12.44 -3.02
N ARG A 69 -1.03 -11.59 -3.58
CA ARG A 69 0.36 -11.42 -3.12
C ARG A 69 0.66 -9.96 -2.88
N ILE A 70 1.40 -9.71 -1.81
CA ILE A 70 1.95 -8.40 -1.49
C ILE A 70 3.46 -8.47 -1.70
N PHE A 71 4.00 -7.55 -2.49
CA PHE A 71 5.43 -7.54 -2.82
C PHE A 71 6.16 -6.56 -1.90
N GLY A 72 7.16 -7.07 -1.18
CA GLY A 72 7.97 -6.28 -0.29
C GLY A 72 7.33 -5.99 1.05
N PRO A 73 8.06 -5.29 1.94
CA PRO A 73 7.59 -4.98 3.27
C PRO A 73 6.48 -3.93 3.26
N VAL A 74 5.69 -3.93 4.32
CA VAL A 74 4.67 -2.90 4.54
C VAL A 74 4.83 -2.31 5.95
N ALA A 75 4.32 -1.10 6.14
CA ALA A 75 4.39 -0.44 7.43
C ALA A 75 3.30 -0.97 8.37
N ARG A 76 3.65 -1.15 9.64
CA ARG A 76 2.70 -1.64 10.65
C ARG A 76 1.54 -0.67 10.89
N GLU A 77 1.68 0.58 10.53
CA GLU A 77 0.64 1.61 10.67
C GLU A 77 -0.63 1.27 9.87
N LEU A 78 -0.56 0.33 8.93
CA LEU A 78 -1.75 -0.15 8.23
C LEU A 78 -2.79 -0.76 9.18
N ARG A 79 -2.37 -1.18 10.36
CA ARG A 79 -3.30 -1.70 11.37
C ARG A 79 -4.29 -0.63 11.83
N ASP A 80 -3.85 0.62 11.90
CA ASP A 80 -4.71 1.72 12.34
C ASP A 80 -5.87 1.97 11.38
N GLY A 81 -5.66 1.66 10.09
CA GLY A 81 -6.71 1.75 9.07
C GLY A 81 -7.47 0.45 8.86
N GLU A 82 -7.19 -0.57 9.68
CA GLU A 82 -7.85 -1.87 9.62
C GLU A 82 -7.58 -2.65 8.33
N TYR A 83 -6.39 -2.48 7.75
CA TYR A 83 -5.97 -3.23 6.55
C TYR A 83 -5.38 -4.59 6.94
N MET A 84 -6.15 -5.37 7.67
CA MET A 84 -5.65 -6.62 8.27
C MET A 84 -5.29 -7.67 7.22
N LYS A 85 -6.03 -7.74 6.11
CA LYS A 85 -5.74 -8.71 5.06
C LYS A 85 -4.40 -8.42 4.39
N ILE A 86 -4.11 -7.14 4.16
CA ILE A 86 -2.81 -6.75 3.60
C ILE A 86 -1.69 -7.14 4.57
N LEU A 87 -1.86 -6.85 5.85
CA LEU A 87 -0.86 -7.20 6.87
C LEU A 87 -0.62 -8.70 6.93
N SER A 88 -1.69 -9.51 6.81
CA SER A 88 -1.57 -10.96 6.88
C SER A 88 -0.88 -11.56 5.65
N LEU A 89 -1.00 -10.90 4.50
CA LEU A 89 -0.39 -11.37 3.25
C LEU A 89 1.02 -10.83 3.03
N ALA A 90 1.40 -9.77 3.74
CA ALA A 90 2.69 -9.14 3.54
C ALA A 90 3.83 -10.06 3.98
N PRO A 91 4.93 -10.11 3.20
CA PRO A 91 6.08 -10.93 3.57
C PRO A 91 6.79 -10.42 4.82
N GLU A 92 6.68 -9.12 5.09
CA GLU A 92 7.32 -8.50 6.23
C GLU A 92 6.53 -7.26 6.65
N VAL A 93 6.34 -7.08 7.95
CA VAL A 93 5.67 -5.91 8.52
C VAL A 93 6.68 -5.18 9.41
N LEU A 94 7.01 -3.95 9.07
CA LEU A 94 8.03 -3.18 9.78
C LEU A 94 7.44 -1.95 10.54
#